data_dd03249f82630867abdbbfa299f36f01
#
_entry.id   dd03249f82630867abdbbfa299f36f01
#
_cell.length_a   1.000
_cell.length_b   1.000
_cell.length_c   1.000
_cell.angle_alpha   90.00
_cell.angle_beta   90.00
_cell.angle_gamma   90.00
#
_symmetry.space_group_name_H-M   'P 1'
#
loop_
_entity.id
_entity.type
_entity.pdbx_description
1 polymer ?
#
loop_
_entity_poly.entity_id
_entity_poly.type
_entity_poly.pdbx_seq_one_letter_code
_entity_poly.pdbx_strand_id
1 'polypeptide(L)'
;MVIPEIVKHPLFELVGVGVSNPDKVGRDVGEVCGLDTTLGITATDDIDALIALKPDALVHYGPTAAHAEENINLITRFLRAGIDVCSTAMTPWVWPTMHLNPPNWIEPITAACELGEASCFTTGIDPGFANDLFPMTLMGLCSEVRTVRASELLDYTNYTGDYEREMGIGRPPEKKAMLETPDILVFAWGGTVPMIAHAAGIMLDEITTTYDKWVTPNERKSAKGVIPAGNVAAVRFTINGLYQGKTRIQLEHVNRIGDDAAPDWPTGNQNDVYRVDIEGTPSIFQETAFRFTDGSGRDAAAAGCLATGLRALNAVPAVNDLSPGWVTALDLPLIPGFGTIR
;
A
#
# COMPACT_ATOMS: atom_id res chain seq x y z
N MET A 1 -8.37 9.33 -8.89
CA MET A 1 -9.09 8.03 -8.82
C MET A 1 -10.08 7.99 -7.66
N VAL A 2 -9.70 8.34 -6.42
CA VAL A 2 -10.59 8.19 -5.24
C VAL A 2 -11.62 9.31 -5.12
N ILE A 3 -11.27 10.55 -5.44
CA ILE A 3 -12.17 11.71 -5.31
C ILE A 3 -13.55 11.49 -5.96
N PRO A 4 -13.67 10.97 -7.20
CA PRO A 4 -14.96 10.64 -7.78
C PRO A 4 -15.80 9.66 -6.95
N GLU A 5 -15.16 8.79 -6.23
CA GLU A 5 -15.83 7.80 -5.36
C GLU A 5 -16.27 8.43 -4.02
N ILE A 6 -15.47 9.36 -3.47
CA ILE A 6 -15.87 10.15 -2.29
C ILE A 6 -17.13 10.96 -2.58
N VAL A 7 -17.14 11.68 -3.72
CA VAL A 7 -18.27 12.52 -4.12
C VAL A 7 -19.60 11.74 -4.27
N LYS A 8 -19.50 10.47 -4.65
CA LYS A 8 -20.66 9.58 -4.79
C LYS A 8 -21.04 8.86 -3.49
N HIS A 9 -20.17 8.88 -2.48
CA HIS A 9 -20.34 8.06 -1.29
C HIS A 9 -21.32 8.67 -0.30
N PRO A 10 -22.32 7.92 0.21
CA PRO A 10 -23.37 8.48 1.06
C PRO A 10 -22.90 8.91 2.46
N LEU A 11 -21.71 8.44 2.92
CA LEU A 11 -21.19 8.75 4.24
C LEU A 11 -20.10 9.82 4.25
N PHE A 12 -19.57 10.20 3.09
CA PHE A 12 -18.44 11.13 3.04
C PHE A 12 -18.84 12.43 2.33
N GLU A 13 -18.40 13.52 2.90
CA GLU A 13 -18.43 14.85 2.31
C GLU A 13 -17.01 15.30 2.01
N LEU A 14 -16.72 15.62 0.76
CA LEU A 14 -15.43 16.18 0.37
C LEU A 14 -15.43 17.68 0.69
N VAL A 15 -14.65 18.09 1.68
CA VAL A 15 -14.60 19.51 2.12
C VAL A 15 -13.40 20.27 1.57
N GLY A 16 -12.32 19.56 1.19
CA GLY A 16 -11.12 20.20 0.66
C GLY A 16 -10.20 19.20 -0.04
N VAL A 17 -9.33 19.68 -0.91
CA VAL A 17 -8.33 18.87 -1.62
C VAL A 17 -7.00 19.60 -1.67
N GLY A 18 -5.98 18.96 -1.07
CA GLY A 18 -4.60 19.37 -1.17
C GLY A 18 -3.92 18.81 -2.41
N VAL A 19 -3.13 19.63 -3.09
CA VAL A 19 -2.35 19.24 -4.27
C VAL A 19 -0.91 19.77 -4.17
N SER A 20 0.04 18.95 -4.65
CA SER A 20 1.46 19.34 -4.72
C SER A 20 1.86 19.91 -6.10
N ASN A 21 1.08 19.63 -7.15
CA ASN A 21 1.35 20.15 -8.48
C ASN A 21 0.80 21.58 -8.61
N PRO A 22 1.67 22.61 -8.83
CA PRO A 22 1.23 24.00 -8.92
C PRO A 22 0.24 24.26 -10.05
N ASP A 23 0.26 23.47 -11.14
CA ASP A 23 -0.69 23.61 -12.24
C ASP A 23 -2.15 23.23 -11.87
N LYS A 24 -2.32 22.60 -10.71
CA LYS A 24 -3.63 22.21 -10.18
C LYS A 24 -4.18 23.20 -9.15
N VAL A 25 -3.30 24.02 -8.56
CA VAL A 25 -3.70 25.00 -7.53
C VAL A 25 -4.64 26.05 -8.13
N GLY A 26 -5.69 26.35 -7.38
CA GLY A 26 -6.70 27.32 -7.80
C GLY A 26 -7.75 26.79 -8.77
N ARG A 27 -7.65 25.55 -9.24
CA ARG A 27 -8.63 24.93 -10.16
C ARG A 27 -9.72 24.21 -9.38
N ASP A 28 -10.90 24.10 -9.98
CA ASP A 28 -11.97 23.26 -9.42
C ASP A 28 -11.56 21.78 -9.38
N VAL A 29 -11.86 21.11 -8.27
CA VAL A 29 -11.49 19.70 -8.06
C VAL A 29 -12.17 18.78 -9.07
N GLY A 30 -13.38 19.09 -9.51
CA GLY A 30 -14.05 18.34 -10.58
C GLY A 30 -13.24 18.37 -11.86
N GLU A 31 -12.76 19.54 -12.26
CA GLU A 31 -11.89 19.72 -13.43
C GLU A 31 -10.55 18.96 -13.25
N VAL A 32 -9.91 19.11 -12.10
CA VAL A 32 -8.63 18.42 -11.78
C VAL A 32 -8.77 16.89 -11.85
N CYS A 33 -9.95 16.36 -11.51
CA CYS A 33 -10.25 14.93 -11.54
C CYS A 33 -10.85 14.43 -12.84
N GLY A 34 -11.09 15.30 -13.82
CA GLY A 34 -11.72 14.97 -15.10
C GLY A 34 -13.19 14.59 -14.97
N LEU A 35 -13.90 15.20 -14.03
CA LEU A 35 -15.35 15.05 -13.90
C LEU A 35 -16.07 16.06 -14.82
N ASP A 36 -17.23 15.66 -15.34
CA ASP A 36 -18.09 16.53 -16.17
C ASP A 36 -18.87 17.57 -15.34
N THR A 37 -18.59 17.63 -14.03
CA THR A 37 -19.30 18.53 -13.09
C THR A 37 -18.30 19.37 -12.30
N THR A 38 -18.66 20.63 -12.06
CA THR A 38 -17.99 21.51 -11.10
C THR A 38 -18.38 21.11 -9.68
N LEU A 39 -17.41 20.89 -8.80
CA LEU A 39 -17.65 20.55 -7.41
C LEU A 39 -17.75 21.77 -6.50
N GLY A 40 -17.29 22.95 -6.93
CA GLY A 40 -17.22 24.17 -6.12
C GLY A 40 -16.12 24.13 -5.05
N ILE A 41 -15.25 23.15 -5.10
CA ILE A 41 -14.10 22.96 -4.22
C ILE A 41 -12.83 23.33 -4.99
N THR A 42 -12.09 24.30 -4.50
CA THR A 42 -10.83 24.73 -5.13
C THR A 42 -9.67 23.90 -4.58
N ALA A 43 -8.88 23.30 -5.48
CA ALA A 43 -7.66 22.61 -5.12
C ALA A 43 -6.60 23.62 -4.61
N THR A 44 -5.94 23.32 -3.51
CA THR A 44 -4.99 24.22 -2.84
C THR A 44 -3.72 23.51 -2.39
N ASP A 45 -2.62 24.25 -2.28
CA ASP A 45 -1.38 23.85 -1.60
C ASP A 45 -1.26 24.49 -0.20
N ASP A 46 -2.25 25.29 0.20
CA ASP A 46 -2.32 25.91 1.52
C ASP A 46 -2.86 24.90 2.55
N ILE A 47 -1.94 24.30 3.30
CA ILE A 47 -2.26 23.31 4.33
C ILE A 47 -3.01 23.96 5.52
N ASP A 48 -2.71 25.21 5.87
CA ASP A 48 -3.42 25.90 6.95
C ASP A 48 -4.87 26.17 6.59
N ALA A 49 -5.14 26.52 5.33
CA ALA A 49 -6.50 26.65 4.83
C ALA A 49 -7.28 25.32 4.91
N LEU A 50 -6.64 24.17 4.58
CA LEU A 50 -7.27 22.86 4.69
C LEU A 50 -7.56 22.49 6.14
N ILE A 51 -6.63 22.71 7.08
CA ILE A 51 -6.83 22.48 8.50
C ILE A 51 -7.95 23.36 9.07
N ALA A 52 -8.06 24.61 8.59
CA ALA A 52 -9.11 25.55 9.03
C ALA A 52 -10.53 25.10 8.65
N LEU A 53 -10.69 24.18 7.68
CA LEU A 53 -11.96 23.54 7.34
C LEU A 53 -12.44 22.58 8.42
N LYS A 54 -11.57 22.17 9.35
CA LYS A 54 -11.83 21.19 10.41
C LYS A 54 -12.49 19.90 9.91
N PRO A 55 -11.88 19.21 8.95
CA PRO A 55 -12.40 17.92 8.49
C PRO A 55 -12.29 16.90 9.64
N ASP A 56 -13.14 15.87 9.62
CA ASP A 56 -13.06 14.75 10.57
C ASP A 56 -11.80 13.92 10.34
N ALA A 57 -11.32 13.84 9.08
CA ALA A 57 -10.10 13.11 8.73
C ALA A 57 -9.42 13.67 7.48
N LEU A 58 -8.12 13.45 7.40
CA LEU A 58 -7.32 13.54 6.20
C LEU A 58 -7.14 12.13 5.60
N VAL A 59 -7.56 11.92 4.34
CA VAL A 59 -7.12 10.73 3.59
C VAL A 59 -5.93 11.15 2.72
N HIS A 60 -4.75 10.66 3.07
CA HIS A 60 -3.49 11.09 2.49
C HIS A 60 -3.03 10.12 1.41
N TYR A 61 -3.04 10.58 0.16
CA TYR A 61 -2.57 9.87 -1.03
C TYR A 61 -1.29 10.51 -1.59
N GLY A 62 -0.45 10.99 -0.70
CA GLY A 62 0.78 11.69 -1.05
C GLY A 62 1.83 10.77 -1.68
N PRO A 63 3.05 11.32 -1.90
CA PRO A 63 4.15 10.53 -2.41
C PRO A 63 4.55 9.41 -1.44
N THR A 64 5.35 8.47 -1.94
CA THR A 64 5.83 7.31 -1.17
C THR A 64 6.77 7.70 -0.03
N ALA A 65 7.24 6.69 0.72
CA ALA A 65 8.21 6.86 1.80
C ALA A 65 9.55 7.53 1.38
N ALA A 66 9.85 7.63 0.08
CA ALA A 66 10.96 8.43 -0.43
C ALA A 66 10.83 9.94 -0.12
N HIS A 67 9.62 10.41 0.16
CA HIS A 67 9.29 11.77 0.59
C HIS A 67 8.90 11.81 2.07
N ALA A 68 9.59 11.04 2.89
CA ALA A 68 9.22 10.84 4.29
C ALA A 68 9.16 12.14 5.10
N GLU A 69 10.12 13.04 4.91
CA GLU A 69 10.16 14.30 5.67
C GLU A 69 8.93 15.17 5.37
N GLU A 70 8.57 15.32 4.10
CA GLU A 70 7.40 16.08 3.66
C GLU A 70 6.12 15.43 4.20
N ASN A 71 6.01 14.09 4.11
CA ASN A 71 4.87 13.35 4.62
C ASN A 71 4.73 13.49 6.15
N ILE A 72 5.83 13.33 6.90
CA ILE A 72 5.84 13.49 8.37
C ILE A 72 5.41 14.90 8.76
N ASN A 73 5.96 15.92 8.11
CA ASN A 73 5.62 17.30 8.39
C ASN A 73 4.15 17.60 8.13
N LEU A 74 3.61 17.14 6.98
CA LEU A 74 2.21 17.32 6.63
C LEU A 74 1.29 16.60 7.63
N ILE A 75 1.51 15.31 7.84
CA ILE A 75 0.68 14.46 8.69
C ILE A 75 0.69 14.97 10.14
N THR A 76 1.86 15.35 10.67
CA THR A 76 2.01 15.93 12.00
C THR A 76 1.15 17.18 12.21
N ARG A 77 1.03 18.05 11.18
CA ARG A 77 0.21 19.26 11.25
C ARG A 77 -1.28 18.96 11.40
N PHE A 78 -1.80 17.97 10.63
CA PHE A 78 -3.20 17.56 10.75
C PHE A 78 -3.48 16.89 12.08
N LEU A 79 -2.65 15.94 12.50
CA LEU A 79 -2.80 15.26 13.79
C LEU A 79 -2.80 16.25 14.96
N ARG A 80 -1.87 17.21 15.00
CA ARG A 80 -1.83 18.27 16.04
C ARG A 80 -3.07 19.15 16.07
N ALA A 81 -3.78 19.27 14.96
CA ALA A 81 -5.02 20.01 14.84
C ALA A 81 -6.26 19.18 15.25
N GLY A 82 -6.07 17.95 15.72
CA GLY A 82 -7.16 17.05 16.11
C GLY A 82 -7.85 16.37 14.91
N ILE A 83 -7.13 16.20 13.80
CA ILE A 83 -7.66 15.61 12.58
C ILE A 83 -7.00 14.25 12.37
N ASP A 84 -7.79 13.20 12.34
CA ASP A 84 -7.29 11.83 12.09
C ASP A 84 -6.70 11.69 10.69
N VAL A 85 -5.71 10.81 10.54
CA VAL A 85 -5.05 10.60 9.26
C VAL A 85 -5.08 9.13 8.86
N CYS A 86 -5.67 8.85 7.68
CA CYS A 86 -5.55 7.57 6.98
C CYS A 86 -4.64 7.76 5.75
N SER A 87 -3.48 7.10 5.72
CA SER A 87 -2.47 7.30 4.67
C SER A 87 -2.20 6.03 3.88
N THR A 88 -1.89 6.18 2.59
CA THR A 88 -1.35 5.09 1.75
C THR A 88 0.14 5.27 1.43
N ALA A 89 0.75 6.35 1.90
CA ALA A 89 2.08 6.77 1.44
C ALA A 89 3.25 6.16 2.22
N MET A 90 3.07 5.92 3.50
CA MET A 90 4.15 5.52 4.40
C MET A 90 4.06 4.02 4.73
N THR A 91 4.38 3.17 3.75
CA THR A 91 4.27 1.70 3.87
C THR A 91 4.93 1.11 5.12
N PRO A 92 6.09 1.60 5.63
CA PRO A 92 6.66 1.11 6.89
C PRO A 92 5.75 1.29 8.11
N TRP A 93 4.81 2.23 8.06
CA TRP A 93 3.90 2.54 9.17
C TRP A 93 2.70 1.60 9.29
N VAL A 94 2.56 0.61 8.41
CA VAL A 94 1.56 -0.47 8.62
C VAL A 94 1.87 -1.24 9.91
N TRP A 95 3.16 -1.25 10.32
CA TRP A 95 3.63 -1.77 11.60
C TRP A 95 4.64 -0.79 12.22
N PRO A 96 4.17 0.27 12.92
CA PRO A 96 4.97 1.41 13.33
C PRO A 96 5.81 1.13 14.58
N THR A 97 6.68 0.10 14.52
CA THR A 97 7.58 -0.24 15.61
C THR A 97 8.94 0.40 15.44
N MET A 98 9.60 0.76 16.56
CA MET A 98 10.93 1.36 16.58
C MET A 98 12.02 0.44 16.05
N HIS A 99 11.79 -0.87 15.97
CA HIS A 99 12.75 -1.82 15.40
C HIS A 99 12.84 -1.74 13.88
N LEU A 100 11.75 -1.34 13.23
CA LEU A 100 11.67 -1.28 11.76
C LEU A 100 11.69 0.16 11.23
N ASN A 101 11.37 1.12 12.09
CA ASN A 101 11.26 2.51 11.69
C ASN A 101 12.26 3.39 12.46
N PRO A 102 12.92 4.36 11.79
CA PRO A 102 13.78 5.31 12.47
C PRO A 102 13.00 6.13 13.53
N PRO A 103 13.60 6.48 14.67
CA PRO A 103 12.92 7.26 15.72
C PRO A 103 12.32 8.55 15.18
N ASN A 104 13.01 9.27 14.31
CA ASN A 104 12.53 10.52 13.71
C ASN A 104 11.34 10.33 12.76
N TRP A 105 10.92 9.10 12.47
CA TRP A 105 9.71 8.80 11.72
C TRP A 105 8.53 8.46 12.63
N ILE A 106 8.78 7.98 13.83
CA ILE A 106 7.75 7.53 14.78
C ILE A 106 7.45 8.60 15.82
N GLU A 107 8.47 9.16 16.48
CA GLU A 107 8.31 10.09 17.59
C GLU A 107 7.50 11.34 17.24
N PRO A 108 7.70 12.01 16.08
CA PRO A 108 6.91 13.20 15.75
C PRO A 108 5.41 12.90 15.59
N ILE A 109 5.08 11.74 15.01
CA ILE A 109 3.69 11.31 14.82
C ILE A 109 3.07 10.93 16.16
N THR A 110 3.78 10.16 16.99
CA THR A 110 3.32 9.81 18.35
C THR A 110 2.98 11.07 19.15
N ALA A 111 3.92 12.03 19.21
CA ALA A 111 3.70 13.29 19.93
C ALA A 111 2.56 14.13 19.31
N ALA A 112 2.35 14.06 18.00
CA ALA A 112 1.27 14.78 17.34
C ALA A 112 -0.10 14.14 17.63
N CYS A 113 -0.19 12.82 17.66
CA CYS A 113 -1.40 12.10 18.06
C CYS A 113 -1.79 12.43 19.51
N GLU A 114 -0.84 12.40 20.44
CA GLU A 114 -1.07 12.72 21.84
C GLU A 114 -1.53 14.18 22.02
N LEU A 115 -0.87 15.14 21.35
CA LEU A 115 -1.19 16.55 21.48
C LEU A 115 -2.56 16.91 20.90
N GLY A 116 -2.91 16.35 19.76
CA GLY A 116 -4.15 16.66 19.05
C GLY A 116 -5.30 15.72 19.41
N GLU A 117 -5.06 14.70 20.24
CA GLU A 117 -6.04 13.64 20.51
C GLU A 117 -6.57 13.01 19.20
N ALA A 118 -5.64 12.70 18.26
CA ALA A 118 -5.94 12.18 16.94
C ALA A 118 -5.20 10.87 16.66
N SER A 119 -5.64 10.15 15.62
CA SER A 119 -5.13 8.83 15.25
C SER A 119 -4.44 8.84 13.90
N CYS A 120 -3.37 8.04 13.75
CA CYS A 120 -2.66 7.83 12.50
C CYS A 120 -2.72 6.36 12.06
N PHE A 121 -3.29 6.12 10.90
CA PHE A 121 -3.41 4.80 10.30
C PHE A 121 -2.79 4.77 8.90
N THR A 122 -1.92 3.79 8.64
CA THR A 122 -1.40 3.54 7.29
C THR A 122 -1.89 2.21 6.76
N THR A 123 -2.36 2.21 5.52
CA THR A 123 -2.95 1.03 4.88
C THR A 123 -2.89 1.14 3.36
N GLY A 124 -3.30 0.09 2.68
CA GLY A 124 -3.41 -0.02 1.23
C GLY A 124 -3.87 -1.41 0.86
N ILE A 125 -3.45 -1.89 -0.29
CA ILE A 125 -3.62 -3.29 -0.67
C ILE A 125 -2.37 -4.09 -0.27
N ASP A 126 -1.18 -3.57 -0.57
CA ASP A 126 0.09 -4.21 -0.26
C ASP A 126 1.16 -3.14 0.03
N PRO A 127 1.47 -2.96 1.31
CA PRO A 127 0.85 -3.55 2.50
C PRO A 127 -0.47 -2.87 2.89
N GLY A 128 -1.26 -3.53 3.75
CA GLY A 128 -2.47 -2.98 4.39
C GLY A 128 -3.72 -3.85 4.26
N PHE A 129 -3.73 -4.84 3.36
CA PHE A 129 -4.86 -5.75 3.20
C PHE A 129 -4.45 -7.14 2.69
N ALA A 130 -4.01 -7.25 1.41
CA ALA A 130 -3.88 -8.53 0.73
C ALA A 130 -2.77 -9.41 1.32
N ASN A 131 -1.68 -8.80 1.76
CA ASN A 131 -0.49 -9.50 2.23
C ASN A 131 -0.33 -9.47 3.76
N ASP A 132 -1.27 -8.89 4.49
CA ASP A 132 -1.26 -8.84 5.95
C ASP A 132 -2.63 -9.15 6.58
N LEU A 133 -3.60 -8.24 6.55
CA LEU A 133 -4.91 -8.43 7.18
C LEU A 133 -5.63 -9.69 6.66
N PHE A 134 -5.59 -9.91 5.35
CA PHE A 134 -6.29 -11.02 4.73
C PHE A 134 -5.69 -12.39 5.10
N PRO A 135 -4.36 -12.63 4.98
CA PRO A 135 -3.77 -13.86 5.51
C PRO A 135 -4.02 -14.04 7.02
N MET A 136 -3.92 -12.99 7.84
CA MET A 136 -4.22 -13.10 9.29
C MET A 136 -5.66 -13.53 9.54
N THR A 137 -6.62 -13.01 8.75
CA THR A 137 -8.03 -13.42 8.83
C THR A 137 -8.22 -14.91 8.48
N LEU A 138 -7.54 -15.38 7.42
CA LEU A 138 -7.61 -16.79 7.00
C LEU A 138 -6.95 -17.73 8.00
N MET A 139 -5.88 -17.31 8.67
CA MET A 139 -5.24 -18.10 9.74
C MET A 139 -6.22 -18.45 10.86
N GLY A 140 -7.22 -17.61 11.14
CA GLY A 140 -8.28 -17.86 12.11
C GLY A 140 -9.18 -19.06 11.79
N LEU A 141 -9.09 -19.62 10.59
CA LEU A 141 -9.81 -20.84 10.18
C LEU A 141 -8.99 -22.12 10.42
N CYS A 142 -7.75 -22.03 10.88
CA CYS A 142 -6.84 -23.15 11.05
C CYS A 142 -6.66 -23.47 12.54
N SER A 143 -6.65 -24.77 12.88
CA SER A 143 -6.25 -25.24 14.22
C SER A 143 -4.72 -25.29 14.38
N GLU A 144 -3.98 -25.33 13.25
CA GLU A 144 -2.53 -25.30 13.19
C GLU A 144 -2.12 -24.57 11.91
N VAL A 145 -1.14 -23.65 12.02
CA VAL A 145 -0.52 -23.00 10.88
C VAL A 145 0.98 -23.34 10.91
N ARG A 146 1.47 -23.96 9.85
CA ARG A 146 2.89 -24.29 9.68
C ARG A 146 3.64 -23.20 8.91
N THR A 147 3.04 -22.73 7.82
CA THR A 147 3.59 -21.61 7.03
C THR A 147 2.47 -20.73 6.49
N VAL A 148 2.76 -19.45 6.36
CA VAL A 148 1.93 -18.46 5.66
C VAL A 148 2.77 -17.82 4.58
N ARG A 149 2.31 -17.91 3.33
CA ARG A 149 2.87 -17.16 2.21
C ARG A 149 1.82 -16.21 1.68
N ALA A 150 2.16 -14.94 1.58
CA ALA A 150 1.37 -13.93 0.92
C ALA A 150 2.16 -13.40 -0.30
N SER A 151 1.56 -13.40 -1.48
CA SER A 151 2.25 -13.06 -2.73
C SER A 151 1.50 -12.01 -3.53
N GLU A 152 2.24 -11.03 -4.05
CA GLU A 152 1.82 -10.16 -5.13
C GLU A 152 2.39 -10.69 -6.45
N LEU A 153 1.52 -11.04 -7.41
CA LEU A 153 1.90 -11.57 -8.73
C LEU A 153 1.25 -10.69 -9.79
N LEU A 154 1.97 -9.63 -10.21
CA LEU A 154 1.39 -8.56 -11.04
C LEU A 154 2.20 -8.27 -12.32
N ASP A 155 1.48 -7.92 -13.40
CA ASP A 155 2.03 -7.29 -14.59
C ASP A 155 2.07 -5.76 -14.41
N TYR A 156 3.28 -5.20 -14.42
CA TYR A 156 3.53 -3.77 -14.28
C TYR A 156 3.64 -3.04 -15.63
N THR A 157 3.26 -3.67 -16.75
CA THR A 157 3.35 -3.04 -18.08
C THR A 157 2.69 -1.66 -18.13
N ASN A 158 1.54 -1.51 -17.49
CA ASN A 158 0.79 -0.24 -17.46
C ASN A 158 0.89 0.50 -16.11
N TYR A 159 1.72 0.02 -15.19
CA TYR A 159 1.91 0.67 -13.89
C TYR A 159 2.65 1.99 -14.05
N THR A 160 2.10 3.08 -13.46
CA THR A 160 2.66 4.43 -13.58
C THR A 160 3.41 4.90 -12.35
N GLY A 161 3.40 4.14 -11.25
CA GLY A 161 4.10 4.46 -10.01
C GLY A 161 5.63 4.32 -10.13
N ASP A 162 6.35 4.78 -9.12
CA ASP A 162 7.83 4.83 -9.17
C ASP A 162 8.51 3.52 -8.75
N TYR A 163 7.78 2.58 -8.17
CA TYR A 163 8.34 1.30 -7.69
C TYR A 163 9.03 0.48 -8.79
N GLU A 164 8.52 0.52 -10.04
CA GLU A 164 9.17 -0.12 -11.20
C GLU A 164 10.67 0.27 -11.30
N ARG A 165 10.96 1.56 -11.14
CA ARG A 165 12.34 2.08 -11.18
C ARG A 165 13.15 1.68 -9.95
N GLU A 166 12.54 1.68 -8.77
CA GLU A 166 13.17 1.33 -7.49
C GLU A 166 13.52 -0.16 -7.43
N MET A 167 12.71 -0.99 -8.06
CA MET A 167 12.95 -2.42 -8.31
C MET A 167 14.03 -2.67 -9.36
N GLY A 168 14.44 -1.66 -10.14
CA GLY A 168 15.46 -1.80 -11.18
C GLY A 168 14.96 -2.32 -12.51
N ILE A 169 13.65 -2.41 -12.73
CA ILE A 169 13.06 -2.73 -14.02
C ILE A 169 13.49 -1.66 -15.04
N GLY A 170 13.79 -2.09 -16.25
CA GLY A 170 14.30 -1.25 -17.32
C GLY A 170 15.81 -0.98 -17.27
N ARG A 171 16.53 -1.40 -16.20
CA ARG A 171 17.97 -1.18 -16.05
C ARG A 171 18.80 -2.37 -16.50
N PRO A 172 20.09 -2.14 -16.86
CA PRO A 172 21.06 -3.21 -17.03
C PRO A 172 21.18 -4.06 -15.75
N PRO A 173 21.28 -5.40 -15.84
CA PRO A 173 21.26 -6.29 -14.68
C PRO A 173 22.41 -6.11 -13.69
N GLU A 174 23.56 -5.58 -14.14
CA GLU A 174 24.72 -5.29 -13.30
C GLU A 174 24.54 -4.03 -12.43
N LYS A 175 23.57 -3.18 -12.75
CA LYS A 175 23.24 -2.01 -11.93
C LYS A 175 22.36 -2.43 -10.79
N LYS A 176 22.86 -2.25 -9.56
CA LYS A 176 22.10 -2.51 -8.33
C LYS A 176 20.89 -1.60 -8.25
N ALA A 177 19.71 -2.17 -8.01
CA ALA A 177 18.51 -1.42 -7.69
C ALA A 177 18.48 -1.03 -6.20
N MET A 178 17.68 -0.05 -5.84
CA MET A 178 17.53 0.38 -4.44
C MET A 178 16.99 -0.77 -3.58
N LEU A 179 15.97 -1.46 -4.04
CA LEU A 179 15.32 -2.58 -3.32
C LEU A 179 16.13 -3.89 -3.30
N GLU A 180 17.23 -3.98 -4.03
CA GLU A 180 18.22 -5.08 -3.84
C GLU A 180 19.00 -4.98 -2.53
N THR A 181 18.86 -3.87 -1.80
CA THR A 181 19.47 -3.71 -0.48
C THR A 181 18.54 -4.28 0.57
N PRO A 182 18.93 -5.36 1.28
CA PRO A 182 18.04 -6.07 2.21
C PRO A 182 17.35 -5.17 3.22
N ASP A 183 18.09 -4.26 3.85
CA ASP A 183 17.55 -3.35 4.86
C ASP A 183 16.49 -2.39 4.27
N ILE A 184 16.69 -1.92 3.03
CA ILE A 184 15.73 -1.07 2.34
C ILE A 184 14.48 -1.88 1.98
N LEU A 185 14.65 -3.11 1.52
CA LEU A 185 13.55 -3.99 1.18
C LEU A 185 12.70 -4.33 2.42
N VAL A 186 13.35 -4.71 3.52
CA VAL A 186 12.69 -4.97 4.80
C VAL A 186 11.99 -3.71 5.32
N PHE A 187 12.62 -2.55 5.17
CA PHE A 187 12.00 -1.28 5.55
C PHE A 187 10.73 -1.00 4.75
N ALA A 188 10.74 -1.23 3.42
CA ALA A 188 9.62 -0.89 2.55
C ALA A 188 8.38 -1.78 2.76
N TRP A 189 8.55 -3.09 2.91
CA TRP A 189 7.46 -4.08 3.04
C TRP A 189 7.56 -4.99 4.26
N GLY A 190 8.69 -5.01 4.93
CA GLY A 190 8.98 -5.96 6.00
C GLY A 190 8.10 -5.82 7.23
N GLY A 191 7.37 -4.72 7.41
CA GLY A 191 6.43 -4.53 8.52
C GLY A 191 5.30 -5.57 8.57
N THR A 192 4.88 -6.06 7.42
CA THR A 192 3.88 -7.12 7.26
C THR A 192 4.28 -8.41 8.00
N VAL A 193 5.55 -8.83 7.87
CA VAL A 193 6.03 -10.10 8.41
C VAL A 193 5.98 -10.15 9.94
N PRO A 194 6.53 -9.19 10.72
CA PRO A 194 6.38 -9.18 12.17
C PRO A 194 4.96 -8.88 12.64
N MET A 195 4.13 -8.18 11.87
CA MET A 195 2.72 -7.99 12.21
C MET A 195 1.96 -9.33 12.19
N ILE A 196 2.17 -10.16 11.16
CA ILE A 196 1.60 -11.53 11.09
C ILE A 196 2.15 -12.39 12.24
N ALA A 197 3.46 -12.30 12.54
CA ALA A 197 4.07 -13.02 13.67
C ALA A 197 3.45 -12.62 15.00
N HIS A 198 3.25 -11.32 15.22
CA HIS A 198 2.57 -10.79 16.41
C HIS A 198 1.15 -11.34 16.54
N ALA A 199 0.37 -11.30 15.45
CA ALA A 199 -0.98 -11.86 15.43
C ALA A 199 -1.00 -13.37 15.70
N ALA A 200 0.03 -14.11 15.27
CA ALA A 200 0.21 -15.53 15.53
C ALA A 200 0.75 -15.83 16.95
N GLY A 201 1.11 -14.83 17.75
CA GLY A 201 1.68 -14.99 19.09
C GLY A 201 3.09 -15.58 19.09
N ILE A 202 3.87 -15.38 18.02
CA ILE A 202 5.27 -15.82 17.92
C ILE A 202 6.22 -14.64 17.81
N MET A 203 7.47 -14.86 18.27
CA MET A 203 8.57 -13.91 18.08
C MET A 203 9.56 -14.51 17.08
N LEU A 204 9.81 -13.78 15.99
CA LEU A 204 10.73 -14.22 14.94
C LEU A 204 12.18 -14.25 15.44
N ASP A 205 12.92 -15.25 15.00
CA ASP A 205 14.36 -15.35 15.23
C ASP A 205 15.12 -14.36 14.35
N GLU A 206 14.69 -14.23 13.08
CA GLU A 206 15.36 -13.46 12.03
C GLU A 206 14.39 -13.10 10.90
N ILE A 207 14.67 -12.01 10.20
CA ILE A 207 14.06 -11.66 8.92
C ILE A 207 15.15 -11.70 7.84
N THR A 208 14.93 -12.50 6.79
CA THR A 208 15.84 -12.63 5.65
C THR A 208 15.16 -12.25 4.35
N THR A 209 15.94 -11.90 3.34
CA THR A 209 15.42 -11.52 2.03
C THR A 209 16.09 -12.26 0.89
N THR A 210 15.38 -12.42 -0.22
CA THR A 210 15.96 -12.79 -1.52
C THR A 210 15.59 -11.75 -2.56
N TYR A 211 16.39 -11.64 -3.63
CA TYR A 211 16.11 -10.74 -4.74
C TYR A 211 16.64 -11.31 -6.05
N ASP A 212 15.76 -11.59 -6.99
CA ASP A 212 16.07 -12.16 -8.28
C ASP A 212 15.64 -11.20 -9.40
N LYS A 213 16.43 -11.16 -10.48
CA LYS A 213 16.16 -10.37 -11.69
C LYS A 213 16.03 -11.27 -12.90
N TRP A 214 15.02 -11.03 -13.72
CA TRP A 214 14.92 -11.66 -15.02
C TRP A 214 15.24 -10.63 -16.12
N VAL A 215 16.12 -11.04 -17.03
CA VAL A 215 16.61 -10.21 -18.14
C VAL A 215 15.85 -10.59 -19.41
N THR A 216 15.24 -9.59 -20.05
CA THR A 216 14.48 -9.86 -21.27
C THR A 216 15.39 -10.12 -22.47
N PRO A 217 15.14 -11.18 -23.26
CA PRO A 217 15.87 -11.41 -24.51
C PRO A 217 15.44 -10.48 -25.65
N ASN A 218 14.27 -9.86 -25.55
CA ASN A 218 13.69 -8.98 -26.55
C ASN A 218 13.31 -7.62 -25.97
N GLU A 219 13.16 -6.60 -26.82
CA GLU A 219 12.59 -5.32 -26.42
C GLU A 219 11.18 -5.48 -25.87
N ARG A 220 10.87 -4.75 -24.79
CA ARG A 220 9.54 -4.66 -24.18
C ARG A 220 9.10 -3.20 -24.04
N LYS A 221 7.80 -2.99 -23.88
CA LYS A 221 7.23 -1.65 -23.65
C LYS A 221 6.51 -1.65 -22.32
N SER A 222 6.70 -0.58 -21.56
CA SER A 222 5.92 -0.27 -20.35
C SER A 222 5.35 1.15 -20.42
N ALA A 223 4.52 1.51 -19.45
CA ALA A 223 4.05 2.89 -19.29
C ALA A 223 5.19 3.89 -19.07
N LYS A 224 6.36 3.43 -18.60
CA LYS A 224 7.56 4.25 -18.37
C LYS A 224 8.49 4.33 -19.59
N GLY A 225 8.17 3.62 -20.67
CA GLY A 225 8.93 3.64 -21.92
C GLY A 225 9.39 2.27 -22.39
N VAL A 226 10.42 2.28 -23.24
CA VAL A 226 10.98 1.08 -23.84
C VAL A 226 12.06 0.47 -22.95
N ILE A 227 11.97 -0.84 -22.74
CA ILE A 227 12.98 -1.65 -22.06
C ILE A 227 13.76 -2.43 -23.15
N PRO A 228 15.03 -2.09 -23.39
CA PRO A 228 15.85 -2.79 -24.38
C PRO A 228 16.08 -4.27 -24.03
N ALA A 229 16.30 -5.10 -25.04
CA ALA A 229 16.83 -6.44 -24.84
C ALA A 229 18.13 -6.40 -24.01
N GLY A 230 18.31 -7.33 -23.10
CA GLY A 230 19.44 -7.36 -22.18
C GLY A 230 19.21 -6.60 -20.87
N ASN A 231 18.10 -5.90 -20.70
CA ASN A 231 17.74 -5.21 -19.45
C ASN A 231 16.76 -6.03 -18.61
N VAL A 232 16.63 -5.65 -17.33
CA VAL A 232 15.71 -6.28 -16.38
C VAL A 232 14.27 -5.96 -16.78
N ALA A 233 13.43 -6.98 -16.92
CA ALA A 233 12.02 -6.83 -17.23
C ALA A 233 11.09 -7.61 -16.28
N ALA A 234 11.65 -8.30 -15.29
CA ALA A 234 10.90 -8.79 -14.15
C ALA A 234 11.81 -8.88 -12.93
N VAL A 235 11.21 -8.74 -11.76
CA VAL A 235 11.87 -8.93 -10.46
C VAL A 235 11.03 -9.86 -9.59
N ARG A 236 11.72 -10.62 -8.76
CA ARG A 236 11.13 -11.44 -7.71
C ARG A 236 11.90 -11.21 -6.44
N PHE A 237 11.20 -10.92 -5.37
CA PHE A 237 11.83 -10.86 -4.06
C PHE A 237 10.96 -11.53 -2.99
N THR A 238 11.61 -11.95 -1.92
CA THR A 238 10.93 -12.45 -0.73
C THR A 238 11.46 -11.77 0.52
N ILE A 239 10.56 -11.60 1.50
CA ILE A 239 10.89 -11.25 2.88
C ILE A 239 10.38 -12.40 3.74
N ASN A 240 11.30 -13.05 4.46
CA ASN A 240 11.03 -14.29 5.17
C ASN A 240 11.19 -14.08 6.67
N GLY A 241 10.14 -14.35 7.44
CA GLY A 241 10.18 -14.43 8.89
C GLY A 241 10.51 -15.84 9.34
N LEU A 242 11.64 -15.99 10.03
CA LEU A 242 12.09 -17.27 10.56
C LEU A 242 11.62 -17.43 12.01
N TYR A 243 11.12 -18.61 12.34
CA TYR A 243 10.79 -19.02 13.69
C TYR A 243 11.25 -20.47 13.89
N GLN A 244 12.05 -20.70 14.95
CA GLN A 244 12.72 -21.98 15.22
C GLN A 244 13.53 -22.48 14.02
N GLY A 245 14.29 -21.55 13.41
CA GLY A 245 15.19 -21.82 12.28
C GLY A 245 14.48 -22.18 10.97
N LYS A 246 13.16 -21.98 10.84
CA LYS A 246 12.38 -22.28 9.63
C LYS A 246 11.62 -21.05 9.19
N THR A 247 11.51 -20.83 7.88
CA THR A 247 10.62 -19.83 7.32
C THR A 247 9.17 -20.22 7.64
N ARG A 248 8.49 -19.37 8.40
CA ARG A 248 7.08 -19.53 8.79
C ARG A 248 6.17 -18.53 8.13
N ILE A 249 6.69 -17.34 7.86
CA ILE A 249 5.96 -16.26 7.21
C ILE A 249 6.79 -15.82 6.03
N GLN A 250 6.19 -15.71 4.87
CA GLN A 250 6.86 -15.24 3.66
C GLN A 250 5.97 -14.24 2.94
N LEU A 251 6.51 -13.06 2.69
CA LEU A 251 6.01 -12.11 1.73
C LEU A 251 6.78 -12.31 0.43
N GLU A 252 6.09 -12.43 -0.70
CA GLU A 252 6.68 -12.63 -2.03
C GLU A 252 6.10 -11.63 -3.02
N HIS A 253 6.95 -11.01 -3.80
CA HIS A 253 6.55 -10.19 -4.94
C HIS A 253 7.13 -10.75 -6.23
N VAL A 254 6.33 -10.80 -7.26
CA VAL A 254 6.73 -11.12 -8.62
C VAL A 254 6.12 -10.08 -9.56
N ASN A 255 6.93 -9.11 -9.97
CA ASN A 255 6.50 -8.01 -10.81
C ASN A 255 7.14 -8.12 -12.18
N ARG A 256 6.33 -8.11 -13.23
CA ARG A 256 6.70 -8.40 -14.61
C ARG A 256 6.37 -7.25 -15.54
N ILE A 257 7.06 -7.16 -16.66
CA ILE A 257 6.63 -6.39 -17.82
C ILE A 257 6.26 -7.38 -18.93
N GLY A 258 4.96 -7.66 -18.99
CA GLY A 258 4.33 -8.65 -19.86
C GLY A 258 4.19 -10.04 -19.20
N ASP A 259 3.05 -10.66 -19.42
CA ASP A 259 2.67 -11.96 -18.85
C ASP A 259 3.65 -13.11 -19.16
N ASP A 260 4.36 -12.99 -20.27
CA ASP A 260 5.35 -13.97 -20.74
C ASP A 260 6.76 -13.74 -20.15
N ALA A 261 6.96 -12.68 -19.35
CA ALA A 261 8.23 -12.42 -18.70
C ALA A 261 8.46 -13.41 -17.53
N ALA A 262 9.69 -13.89 -17.39
CA ALA A 262 10.10 -14.82 -16.33
C ALA A 262 9.16 -16.06 -16.24
N PRO A 263 9.04 -16.88 -17.28
CA PRO A 263 8.03 -17.93 -17.38
C PRO A 263 8.15 -19.02 -16.30
N ASP A 264 9.34 -19.18 -15.70
CA ASP A 264 9.62 -20.16 -14.66
C ASP A 264 9.27 -19.64 -13.24
N TRP A 265 8.87 -18.36 -13.10
CA TRP A 265 8.51 -17.80 -11.81
C TRP A 265 7.01 -18.01 -11.52
N PRO A 266 6.59 -17.93 -10.22
CA PRO A 266 5.19 -18.11 -9.85
C PRO A 266 4.26 -17.18 -10.63
N THR A 267 3.14 -17.73 -11.09
CA THR A 267 2.03 -17.00 -11.74
C THR A 267 0.72 -17.31 -11.02
N GLY A 268 -0.26 -16.43 -11.13
CA GLY A 268 -1.63 -16.69 -10.69
C GLY A 268 -2.38 -17.66 -11.63
N ASN A 269 -3.49 -18.21 -11.16
CA ASN A 269 -4.47 -18.89 -12.01
C ASN A 269 -5.15 -17.92 -12.98
N GLN A 270 -5.17 -16.65 -12.61
CA GLN A 270 -5.46 -15.50 -13.46
C GLN A 270 -4.24 -14.57 -13.39
N ASN A 271 -4.05 -13.75 -14.43
CA ASN A 271 -3.05 -12.71 -14.39
C ASN A 271 -3.42 -11.67 -13.34
N ASP A 272 -2.44 -11.05 -12.71
CA ASP A 272 -2.61 -9.99 -11.72
C ASP A 272 -3.45 -10.42 -10.50
N VAL A 273 -2.82 -11.18 -9.62
CA VAL A 273 -3.46 -11.67 -8.39
C VAL A 273 -2.61 -11.38 -7.16
N TYR A 274 -3.30 -11.26 -6.05
CA TYR A 274 -2.75 -11.44 -4.71
C TYR A 274 -3.10 -12.84 -4.24
N ARG A 275 -2.12 -13.59 -3.74
CA ARG A 275 -2.28 -14.98 -3.33
C ARG A 275 -1.96 -15.13 -1.86
N VAL A 276 -2.78 -15.90 -1.16
CA VAL A 276 -2.48 -16.40 0.19
C VAL A 276 -2.43 -17.92 0.14
N ASP A 277 -1.34 -18.47 0.64
CA ASP A 277 -1.09 -19.90 0.72
C ASP A 277 -0.72 -20.25 2.17
N ILE A 278 -1.58 -20.98 2.85
CA ILE A 278 -1.39 -21.39 4.24
C ILE A 278 -1.25 -22.91 4.29
N GLU A 279 -0.08 -23.36 4.70
CA GLU A 279 0.10 -24.76 5.08
C GLU A 279 -0.31 -24.94 6.53
N GLY A 280 -1.40 -25.67 6.75
CA GLY A 280 -1.98 -25.79 8.08
C GLY A 280 -2.96 -26.94 8.20
N THR A 281 -3.82 -26.85 9.19
CA THR A 281 -4.92 -27.78 9.42
C THR A 281 -6.22 -26.98 9.64
N PRO A 282 -7.07 -26.83 8.60
CA PRO A 282 -6.81 -27.17 7.18
C PRO A 282 -5.76 -26.30 6.53
N SER A 283 -5.21 -26.70 5.37
CA SER A 283 -4.47 -25.82 4.48
C SER A 283 -5.45 -24.97 3.67
N ILE A 284 -5.03 -23.72 3.34
CA ILE A 284 -5.87 -22.77 2.63
C ILE A 284 -5.08 -22.21 1.44
N PHE A 285 -5.71 -22.20 0.28
CA PHE A 285 -5.22 -21.52 -0.92
C PHE A 285 -6.28 -20.53 -1.40
N GLN A 286 -5.88 -19.28 -1.62
CA GLN A 286 -6.78 -18.23 -2.08
C GLN A 286 -6.06 -17.28 -3.03
N GLU A 287 -6.75 -16.88 -4.10
CA GLU A 287 -6.32 -15.80 -4.98
C GLU A 287 -7.41 -14.73 -5.08
N THR A 288 -6.98 -13.48 -5.04
CA THR A 288 -7.83 -12.30 -5.22
C THR A 288 -7.33 -11.50 -6.43
N ALA A 289 -8.21 -11.21 -7.37
CA ALA A 289 -7.94 -10.35 -8.51
C ALA A 289 -8.81 -9.10 -8.44
N PHE A 290 -8.20 -7.93 -8.64
CA PHE A 290 -8.92 -6.67 -8.78
C PHE A 290 -9.16 -6.37 -10.26
N ARG A 291 -10.40 -6.03 -10.62
CA ARG A 291 -10.81 -5.80 -12.02
C ARG A 291 -11.84 -4.67 -12.10
N PHE A 292 -11.81 -3.95 -13.21
CA PHE A 292 -12.94 -3.13 -13.63
C PHE A 292 -13.86 -3.93 -14.55
N THR A 293 -15.16 -3.87 -14.28
CA THR A 293 -16.21 -4.50 -15.10
C THR A 293 -17.18 -3.48 -15.69
N ASP A 294 -16.82 -2.20 -15.59
CA ASP A 294 -17.61 -1.05 -16.00
C ASP A 294 -17.46 -0.66 -17.49
N GLY A 295 -16.71 -1.46 -18.25
CA GLY A 295 -16.43 -1.18 -19.67
C GLY A 295 -15.40 -0.06 -19.90
N SER A 296 -14.77 0.48 -18.85
CA SER A 296 -13.78 1.57 -18.96
C SER A 296 -12.49 1.18 -19.66
N GLY A 297 -12.20 -0.12 -19.78
CA GLY A 297 -10.94 -0.63 -20.31
C GLY A 297 -9.71 -0.42 -19.39
N ARG A 298 -9.93 0.05 -18.15
CA ARG A 298 -8.87 0.17 -17.15
C ARG A 298 -8.39 -1.21 -16.72
N ASP A 299 -7.10 -1.34 -16.49
CA ASP A 299 -6.44 -2.61 -16.15
C ASP A 299 -6.45 -2.95 -14.64
N ALA A 300 -5.85 -4.08 -14.31
CA ALA A 300 -5.72 -4.56 -12.92
C ALA A 300 -4.85 -3.65 -12.06
N ALA A 301 -3.80 -3.03 -12.62
CA ALA A 301 -2.95 -2.10 -11.89
C ALA A 301 -3.76 -0.86 -11.43
N ALA A 302 -4.58 -0.30 -12.32
CA ALA A 302 -5.48 0.79 -11.97
C ALA A 302 -6.55 0.37 -10.94
N ALA A 303 -7.06 -0.88 -11.03
CA ALA A 303 -8.00 -1.42 -10.06
C ALA A 303 -7.37 -1.59 -8.68
N GLY A 304 -6.15 -2.09 -8.60
CA GLY A 304 -5.36 -2.20 -7.37
C GLY A 304 -5.10 -0.82 -6.73
N CYS A 305 -4.70 0.18 -7.54
CA CYS A 305 -4.51 1.54 -7.06
C CYS A 305 -5.80 2.16 -6.49
N LEU A 306 -6.95 1.94 -7.15
CA LEU A 306 -8.23 2.40 -6.63
C LEU A 306 -8.59 1.69 -5.33
N ALA A 307 -8.43 0.36 -5.26
CA ALA A 307 -8.70 -0.42 -4.06
C ALA A 307 -7.80 0.00 -2.89
N THR A 308 -6.52 0.31 -3.15
CA THR A 308 -5.59 0.89 -2.17
C THR A 308 -6.16 2.18 -1.56
N GLY A 309 -6.59 3.10 -2.40
CA GLY A 309 -7.15 4.37 -1.93
C GLY A 309 -8.48 4.21 -1.20
N LEU A 310 -9.35 3.32 -1.66
CA LEU A 310 -10.65 3.04 -1.02
C LEU A 310 -10.47 2.32 0.31
N ARG A 311 -9.43 1.51 0.48
CA ARG A 311 -9.13 0.88 1.78
C ARG A 311 -8.86 1.94 2.86
N ALA A 312 -8.07 2.97 2.54
CA ALA A 312 -7.81 4.08 3.46
C ALA A 312 -9.08 4.92 3.71
N LEU A 313 -9.86 5.22 2.67
CA LEU A 313 -11.12 5.97 2.82
C LEU A 313 -12.13 5.25 3.72
N ASN A 314 -12.38 3.97 3.44
CA ASN A 314 -13.36 3.18 4.18
C ASN A 314 -12.95 2.89 5.63
N ALA A 315 -11.68 3.08 5.98
CA ALA A 315 -11.18 2.95 7.35
C ALA A 315 -11.52 4.17 8.22
N VAL A 316 -11.74 5.34 7.64
CA VAL A 316 -11.93 6.61 8.36
C VAL A 316 -12.94 6.49 9.51
N PRO A 317 -14.17 5.99 9.33
CA PRO A 317 -15.12 5.91 10.45
C PRO A 317 -14.61 5.05 11.61
N ALA A 318 -13.95 3.93 11.29
CA ALA A 318 -13.44 3.03 12.32
C ALA A 318 -12.21 3.61 13.04
N VAL A 319 -11.38 4.39 12.34
CA VAL A 319 -10.22 5.08 12.94
C VAL A 319 -10.69 6.19 13.88
N ASN A 320 -11.68 6.97 13.46
CA ASN A 320 -12.25 8.06 14.29
C ASN A 320 -12.90 7.57 15.59
N ASP A 321 -13.35 6.30 15.62
CA ASP A 321 -13.96 5.70 16.82
C ASP A 321 -12.93 5.12 17.81
N LEU A 322 -11.65 5.09 17.45
CA LEU A 322 -10.57 4.55 18.30
C LEU A 322 -9.99 5.62 19.25
N SER A 323 -9.32 5.13 20.28
CA SER A 323 -8.49 6.02 21.14
C SER A 323 -7.34 6.60 20.33
N PRO A 324 -6.95 7.87 20.57
CA PRO A 324 -5.88 8.54 19.87
C PRO A 324 -4.55 7.78 19.89
N GLY A 325 -3.82 7.81 18.78
CA GLY A 325 -2.51 7.18 18.68
C GLY A 325 -2.25 6.51 17.33
N TRP A 326 -1.23 5.67 17.31
CA TRP A 326 -0.97 4.79 16.18
C TRP A 326 -2.04 3.71 16.08
N VAL A 327 -2.57 3.52 14.89
CA VAL A 327 -3.54 2.47 14.55
C VAL A 327 -2.93 1.51 13.54
N THR A 328 -3.09 0.22 13.80
CA THR A 328 -2.69 -0.86 12.88
C THR A 328 -3.92 -1.64 12.41
N ALA A 329 -3.73 -2.53 11.45
CA ALA A 329 -4.81 -3.42 10.99
C ALA A 329 -5.35 -4.34 12.11
N LEU A 330 -4.58 -4.55 13.20
CA LEU A 330 -4.98 -5.40 14.32
C LEU A 330 -5.90 -4.67 15.32
N ASP A 331 -5.91 -3.34 15.30
CA ASP A 331 -6.72 -2.52 16.21
C ASP A 331 -8.13 -2.26 15.66
N LEU A 332 -8.30 -2.42 14.35
CA LEU A 332 -9.52 -2.07 13.64
C LEU A 332 -10.56 -3.22 13.67
N PRO A 333 -11.85 -2.88 13.83
CA PRO A 333 -12.92 -3.83 13.55
C PRO A 333 -12.96 -4.17 12.05
N LEU A 334 -13.88 -5.08 11.68
CA LEU A 334 -14.19 -5.32 10.28
C LEU A 334 -14.59 -3.99 9.59
N ILE A 335 -13.99 -3.68 8.45
CA ILE A 335 -14.36 -2.53 7.60
C ILE A 335 -15.18 -3.06 6.42
N PRO A 336 -16.52 -2.97 6.46
CA PRO A 336 -17.39 -3.70 5.51
C PRO A 336 -17.71 -2.92 4.24
N GLY A 337 -17.09 -1.81 3.95
CA GLY A 337 -17.46 -0.96 2.80
C GLY A 337 -18.93 -0.49 2.92
N PHE A 338 -19.30 0.09 4.04
CA PHE A 338 -20.66 0.55 4.31
C PHE A 338 -21.10 1.60 3.27
N GLY A 339 -22.35 1.47 2.77
CA GLY A 339 -22.91 2.40 1.77
C GLY A 339 -22.38 2.22 0.34
N THR A 340 -21.63 1.13 0.04
CA THR A 340 -21.08 0.89 -1.31
C THR A 340 -22.03 0.09 -2.23
N ILE A 341 -23.05 -0.56 -1.69
CA ILE A 341 -24.08 -1.23 -2.49
C ILE A 341 -25.08 -0.17 -2.96
N ARG A 342 -25.23 -0.02 -4.30
CA ARG A 342 -26.05 0.99 -4.95
C ARG A 342 -26.90 0.38 -6.05
#